data_9b6134de5f8924cf6661d4eb39fe5285
#
_entry.id   9b6134de5f8924cf6661d4eb39fe5285
#
_cell.length_a   1.000
_cell.length_b   1.000
_cell.length_c   1.000
_cell.angle_alpha   90.00
_cell.angle_beta   90.00
_cell.angle_gamma   90.00
#
_symmetry.space_group_name_H-M   'P 1'
#
loop_
_entity.id
_entity.type
_entity.pdbx_description
1 polymer ?
#
loop_
_entity_poly.entity_id
_entity_poly.type
_entity_poly.pdbx_seq_one_letter_code
_entity_poly.pdbx_strand_id
1 'polypeptide(L)'
;RDFKFSDDGENNFTAEGGEKLTEKMGDGNAISFQQAHRVVCGVFVESSYNTKITDYTIYNGIGMGVIAQNSDTVSIDKMTVIPYEGACHSLNADATHFVHCKGLIKIENSHFEGQLDDALNVHGIYLRIEDIINDTVILKFMHHDAAGIDCVREGFLMESCDPESLIPKGRYKVTSVKKLNFNHLAVRFAEGTDGIKIGDDMTEVSYVCDVLFKDNTLYNNRARGMLLASAGKLRIEHNKFITPGAPIKFESDGAYWFESGGTRDVVIKNNEFINNLYVEGGWGSTGIIDVMRKAKTEEGKYFHGTIEISDNVFKNCKKPIASINNTEKLIMKNNELIDCENSEPVISYVKETVK
;
A
#
# COMPACT_ATOMS: atom_id res chain seq x y z
N ARG A 1 -5.18 21.31 12.42
CA ARG A 1 -5.25 21.03 13.88
C ARG A 1 -4.16 21.87 14.51
N ASP A 2 -4.51 23.05 14.94
CA ASP A 2 -3.53 24.05 15.29
C ASP A 2 -3.32 23.98 16.80
N PHE A 3 -2.24 23.34 17.20
CA PHE A 3 -1.67 23.51 18.54
C PHE A 3 -0.75 24.72 18.50
N LYS A 4 -0.88 25.61 19.47
CA LYS A 4 0.12 26.62 19.75
C LYS A 4 1.07 26.07 20.82
N PHE A 5 2.34 26.04 20.51
CA PHE A 5 3.37 25.64 21.46
C PHE A 5 4.04 26.86 22.02
N SER A 6 4.23 26.90 23.31
CA SER A 6 5.10 27.88 23.99
C SER A 6 6.14 27.13 24.81
N ASP A 7 7.38 27.61 24.79
CA ASP A 7 8.51 27.15 25.56
C ASP A 7 8.76 28.17 26.68
N ASP A 8 8.86 27.74 27.92
CA ASP A 8 9.15 28.60 29.07
C ASP A 8 10.65 28.81 29.28
N GLY A 9 11.50 28.21 28.47
CA GLY A 9 12.97 28.29 28.59
C GLY A 9 13.58 27.34 29.63
N GLU A 10 12.75 26.54 30.33
CA GLU A 10 13.16 25.59 31.36
C GLU A 10 12.91 24.14 30.96
N ASN A 11 12.87 23.85 29.65
CA ASN A 11 12.50 22.55 29.05
C ASN A 11 11.04 22.15 29.25
N ASN A 12 10.14 23.05 29.62
CA ASN A 12 8.73 22.78 29.65
C ASN A 12 8.06 23.40 28.41
N PHE A 13 7.20 22.60 27.77
CA PHE A 13 6.42 23.02 26.63
C PHE A 13 4.96 23.01 26.98
N THR A 14 4.28 24.14 26.75
CA THR A 14 2.81 24.21 26.83
C THR A 14 2.22 24.08 25.44
N ALA A 15 1.29 23.17 25.27
CA ALA A 15 0.52 23.01 24.05
C ALA A 15 -0.93 23.50 24.29
N GLU A 16 -1.30 24.62 23.67
CA GLU A 16 -2.68 25.14 23.71
C GLU A 16 -3.44 24.69 22.46
N GLY A 17 -4.64 24.18 22.64
CA GLY A 17 -5.51 23.69 21.57
C GLY A 17 -5.89 22.22 21.75
N GLY A 18 -6.81 21.74 20.91
CA GLY A 18 -7.17 20.32 20.91
C GLY A 18 -8.08 19.89 22.07
N GLU A 19 -9.03 20.73 22.52
CA GLU A 19 -9.99 20.42 23.60
C GLU A 19 -10.62 19.03 23.49
N LYS A 20 -10.91 18.58 22.26
CA LYS A 20 -11.42 17.22 22.00
C LYS A 20 -10.38 16.09 22.25
N LEU A 21 -9.11 16.40 22.33
CA LEU A 21 -8.05 15.44 22.64
C LEU A 21 -7.90 15.24 24.14
N THR A 22 -7.96 16.34 24.90
CA THR A 22 -7.85 16.31 26.36
C THR A 22 -9.01 15.57 27.02
N GLU A 23 -10.22 15.66 26.49
CA GLU A 23 -11.38 14.89 26.96
C GLU A 23 -11.25 13.37 26.78
N LYS A 24 -10.43 12.92 25.81
CA LYS A 24 -10.19 11.50 25.51
C LYS A 24 -8.93 10.96 26.15
N MET A 25 -8.10 11.80 26.75
CA MET A 25 -6.87 11.41 27.40
C MET A 25 -7.12 11.05 28.86
N GLY A 26 -7.04 9.76 29.16
CA GLY A 26 -6.93 9.28 30.54
C GLY A 26 -5.49 9.29 31.02
N ASP A 27 -5.29 9.15 32.33
CA ASP A 27 -3.96 9.00 32.94
C ASP A 27 -3.23 7.80 32.32
N GLY A 28 -1.94 7.97 32.00
CA GLY A 28 -1.11 6.95 31.40
C GLY A 28 -1.08 6.93 29.87
N ASN A 29 -1.89 7.75 29.19
CA ASN A 29 -1.80 7.93 27.76
C ASN A 29 -0.69 8.91 27.36
N ALA A 30 -0.08 8.69 26.20
CA ALA A 30 0.95 9.54 25.66
C ALA A 30 0.46 10.24 24.38
N ILE A 31 0.91 11.50 24.17
CA ILE A 31 0.75 12.21 22.92
C ILE A 31 2.11 12.33 22.24
N SER A 32 2.16 11.91 20.98
CA SER A 32 3.30 12.17 20.13
C SER A 32 3.04 13.34 19.21
N PHE A 33 3.91 14.35 19.25
CA PHE A 33 3.92 15.47 18.32
C PHE A 33 4.92 15.17 17.20
N GLN A 34 4.43 15.16 15.98
CA GLN A 34 5.25 14.82 14.83
C GLN A 34 5.44 16.00 13.91
N GLN A 35 6.62 16.11 13.33
CA GLN A 35 6.84 16.98 12.21
C GLN A 35 6.06 16.45 10.99
N ALA A 36 5.31 17.34 10.32
CA ALA A 36 4.36 16.95 9.28
C ALA A 36 4.99 16.41 7.97
N HIS A 37 6.30 16.49 7.81
CA HIS A 37 6.98 16.16 6.56
C HIS A 37 7.73 14.83 6.65
N ARG A 38 7.48 13.93 5.70
CA ARG A 38 8.16 12.64 5.50
C ARG A 38 9.42 12.83 4.65
N VAL A 39 10.33 13.69 5.06
CA VAL A 39 11.43 14.21 4.21
C VAL A 39 12.64 13.30 4.08
N VAL A 40 12.80 12.31 4.93
CA VAL A 40 13.98 11.42 4.97
C VAL A 40 13.52 9.98 5.20
N CYS A 41 14.07 9.04 4.45
CA CYS A 41 13.94 7.61 4.72
C CYS A 41 15.22 7.05 5.35
N GLY A 42 15.11 5.89 6.00
CA GLY A 42 16.25 5.20 6.58
C GLY A 42 17.20 4.64 5.50
N VAL A 43 16.63 3.99 4.49
CA VAL A 43 17.34 3.45 3.32
C VAL A 43 16.58 3.80 2.06
N PHE A 44 17.27 4.34 1.06
CA PHE A 44 16.74 4.61 -0.26
C PHE A 44 17.42 3.73 -1.31
N VAL A 45 16.65 2.93 -2.02
CA VAL A 45 17.10 2.01 -3.08
C VAL A 45 16.51 2.51 -4.40
N GLU A 46 17.34 3.05 -5.27
CA GLU A 46 16.92 3.62 -6.56
C GLU A 46 17.58 2.89 -7.71
N SER A 47 16.79 2.48 -8.72
CA SER A 47 17.25 1.91 -9.98
C SER A 47 18.31 0.79 -9.79
N SER A 48 18.13 -0.02 -8.74
CA SER A 48 19.08 -1.03 -8.29
C SER A 48 18.62 -2.44 -8.66
N TYR A 49 19.58 -3.35 -8.76
CA TYR A 49 19.33 -4.76 -9.06
C TYR A 49 19.84 -5.66 -7.93
N ASN A 50 19.00 -6.63 -7.52
CA ASN A 50 19.33 -7.66 -6.53
C ASN A 50 19.89 -7.09 -5.21
N THR A 51 19.20 -6.08 -4.68
CA THR A 51 19.56 -5.45 -3.40
C THR A 51 19.19 -6.36 -2.23
N LYS A 52 20.10 -6.49 -1.26
CA LYS A 52 19.85 -7.23 -0.02
C LYS A 52 20.08 -6.36 1.19
N ILE A 53 19.12 -6.37 2.13
CA ILE A 53 19.20 -5.71 3.43
C ILE A 53 19.02 -6.81 4.48
N THR A 54 20.00 -7.02 5.34
CA THR A 54 19.97 -8.08 6.34
C THR A 54 20.39 -7.56 7.71
N ASP A 55 19.76 -8.10 8.77
CA ASP A 55 20.09 -7.79 10.17
C ASP A 55 20.07 -6.27 10.45
N TYR A 56 19.05 -5.56 9.92
CA TYR A 56 18.95 -4.11 9.99
C TYR A 56 17.88 -3.66 10.99
N THR A 57 18.28 -2.84 11.96
CA THR A 57 17.36 -2.34 13.00
C THR A 57 17.11 -0.84 12.85
N ILE A 58 15.84 -0.42 12.92
CA ILE A 58 15.42 0.98 12.99
C ILE A 58 14.61 1.18 14.25
N TYR A 59 15.07 2.04 15.15
CA TYR A 59 14.36 2.39 16.38
C TYR A 59 13.45 3.60 16.22
N ASN A 60 13.87 4.58 15.41
CA ASN A 60 13.06 5.76 15.09
C ASN A 60 13.45 6.37 13.74
N GLY A 61 12.53 7.13 13.18
CA GLY A 61 12.77 7.85 11.94
C GLY A 61 11.64 8.83 11.63
N ILE A 62 11.98 9.97 11.04
CA ILE A 62 11.01 11.02 10.68
C ILE A 62 10.30 10.79 9.35
N GLY A 63 10.55 9.66 8.71
CA GLY A 63 9.93 9.25 7.45
C GLY A 63 9.73 7.75 7.37
N MET A 64 9.89 7.19 6.18
CA MET A 64 9.81 5.74 5.92
C MET A 64 11.11 5.03 6.31
N GLY A 65 11.03 3.73 6.58
CA GLY A 65 12.20 2.92 6.90
C GLY A 65 13.02 2.61 5.64
N VAL A 66 12.48 1.84 4.74
CA VAL A 66 13.10 1.50 3.44
C VAL A 66 12.18 1.93 2.32
N ILE A 67 12.69 2.68 1.35
CA ILE A 67 12.00 2.97 0.08
C ILE A 67 12.81 2.34 -1.04
N ALA A 68 12.15 1.59 -1.93
CA ALA A 68 12.74 1.16 -3.19
C ALA A 68 11.91 1.70 -4.36
N GLN A 69 12.59 2.31 -5.34
CA GLN A 69 11.97 2.84 -6.56
C GLN A 69 12.69 2.29 -7.79
N ASN A 70 11.95 2.03 -8.87
CA ASN A 70 12.49 1.61 -10.16
C ASN A 70 13.49 0.43 -10.08
N SER A 71 13.39 -0.36 -9.03
CA SER A 71 14.39 -1.39 -8.70
C SER A 71 13.88 -2.80 -9.05
N ASP A 72 14.83 -3.70 -9.31
CA ASP A 72 14.56 -5.08 -9.66
C ASP A 72 15.12 -6.01 -8.58
N THR A 73 14.25 -6.77 -7.95
CA THR A 73 14.57 -7.74 -6.90
C THR A 73 15.22 -7.10 -5.67
N VAL A 74 14.43 -6.97 -4.64
CA VAL A 74 14.86 -6.46 -3.32
C VAL A 74 14.52 -7.49 -2.26
N SER A 75 15.50 -7.88 -1.47
CA SER A 75 15.34 -8.86 -0.38
C SER A 75 15.66 -8.20 0.96
N ILE A 76 14.77 -8.36 1.92
CA ILE A 76 14.93 -7.91 3.30
C ILE A 76 14.82 -9.15 4.20
N ASP A 77 15.82 -9.40 5.03
CA ASP A 77 15.85 -10.52 5.97
C ASP A 77 16.28 -10.04 7.36
N LYS A 78 15.54 -10.44 8.39
CA LYS A 78 15.80 -10.08 9.79
C LYS A 78 15.86 -8.55 10.02
N MET A 79 14.95 -7.82 9.38
CA MET A 79 14.77 -6.41 9.67
C MET A 79 13.93 -6.25 10.94
N THR A 80 14.33 -5.33 11.80
CA THR A 80 13.60 -4.98 13.02
C THR A 80 13.27 -3.49 13.01
N VAL A 81 11.97 -3.17 13.04
CA VAL A 81 11.46 -1.81 13.24
C VAL A 81 10.69 -1.81 14.54
N ILE A 82 11.21 -1.14 15.56
CA ILE A 82 10.60 -1.07 16.90
C ILE A 82 10.80 0.33 17.49
N PRO A 83 9.89 0.81 18.35
CA PRO A 83 10.13 2.03 19.09
C PRO A 83 11.38 1.93 19.95
N TYR A 84 12.16 3.02 20.05
CA TYR A 84 13.21 3.11 21.05
C TYR A 84 12.60 3.05 22.46
N GLU A 85 13.34 2.58 23.43
CA GLU A 85 12.91 2.41 24.80
C GLU A 85 12.20 3.66 25.35
N GLY A 86 10.93 3.50 25.73
CA GLY A 86 10.08 4.59 26.21
C GLY A 86 9.41 5.44 25.12
N ALA A 87 9.71 5.22 23.83
CA ALA A 87 9.05 5.93 22.73
C ALA A 87 7.68 5.31 22.39
N CYS A 88 6.73 6.16 21.94
CA CYS A 88 5.38 5.73 21.57
C CYS A 88 5.30 5.14 20.16
N HIS A 89 6.28 5.40 19.29
CA HIS A 89 6.30 4.95 17.90
C HIS A 89 7.73 4.83 17.38
N SER A 90 7.91 4.07 16.31
CA SER A 90 9.18 3.89 15.61
C SER A 90 9.34 4.86 14.43
N LEU A 91 8.60 4.69 13.36
CA LEU A 91 8.69 5.50 12.15
C LEU A 91 7.44 6.38 11.97
N ASN A 92 7.60 7.54 11.32
CA ASN A 92 6.49 8.46 11.02
C ASN A 92 5.66 8.01 9.80
N ALA A 93 6.12 7.01 9.06
CA ALA A 93 5.50 6.49 7.85
C ALA A 93 5.73 4.98 7.73
N ASP A 94 5.69 4.45 6.50
CA ASP A 94 5.81 3.01 6.23
C ASP A 94 7.15 2.44 6.70
N ALA A 95 7.15 1.20 7.17
CA ALA A 95 8.40 0.51 7.43
C ALA A 95 9.12 0.14 6.13
N THR A 96 8.38 -0.34 5.13
CA THR A 96 8.92 -0.66 3.80
C THR A 96 7.95 -0.24 2.69
N HIS A 97 8.46 0.38 1.63
CA HIS A 97 7.67 0.96 0.55
C HIS A 97 8.34 0.73 -0.80
N PHE A 98 7.62 0.13 -1.74
CA PHE A 98 8.13 -0.24 -3.05
C PHE A 98 7.28 0.38 -4.16
N VAL A 99 7.88 1.29 -4.92
CA VAL A 99 7.19 2.02 -5.99
C VAL A 99 7.78 1.64 -7.33
N HIS A 100 6.95 1.22 -8.27
CA HIS A 100 7.37 0.90 -9.63
C HIS A 100 8.59 -0.04 -9.67
N CYS A 101 8.53 -1.11 -8.87
CA CYS A 101 9.55 -2.16 -8.83
C CYS A 101 9.14 -3.37 -9.65
N LYS A 102 10.10 -4.23 -10.02
CA LYS A 102 9.90 -5.52 -10.69
C LYS A 102 10.70 -6.64 -10.05
N GLY A 103 10.57 -7.86 -10.60
CA GLY A 103 11.25 -9.04 -10.07
C GLY A 103 10.62 -9.49 -8.75
N LEU A 104 11.42 -9.83 -7.74
CA LEU A 104 10.94 -10.33 -6.45
C LEU A 104 11.20 -9.34 -5.32
N ILE A 105 10.13 -8.92 -4.65
CA ILE A 105 10.20 -8.28 -3.33
C ILE A 105 10.05 -9.37 -2.29
N LYS A 106 11.09 -9.60 -1.52
CA LYS A 106 11.14 -10.67 -0.51
C LYS A 106 11.40 -10.08 0.86
N ILE A 107 10.50 -10.32 1.83
CA ILE A 107 10.67 -9.88 3.22
C ILE A 107 10.43 -11.07 4.13
N GLU A 108 11.46 -11.46 4.90
CA GLU A 108 11.41 -12.63 5.76
C GLU A 108 11.98 -12.35 7.15
N ASN A 109 11.54 -13.16 8.13
CA ASN A 109 12.09 -13.22 9.49
C ASN A 109 12.16 -11.83 10.18
N SER A 110 11.25 -10.92 9.86
CA SER A 110 11.33 -9.52 10.25
C SER A 110 10.23 -9.13 11.25
N HIS A 111 10.49 -8.10 12.01
CA HIS A 111 9.56 -7.56 13.01
C HIS A 111 9.29 -6.08 12.76
N PHE A 112 8.01 -5.72 12.64
CA PHE A 112 7.55 -4.36 12.38
C PHE A 112 6.59 -3.92 13.47
N GLU A 113 6.98 -2.91 14.25
CA GLU A 113 6.22 -2.46 15.40
C GLU A 113 6.20 -0.93 15.51
N GLY A 114 5.02 -0.39 15.78
CA GLY A 114 4.85 1.00 16.17
C GLY A 114 5.11 2.04 15.09
N GLN A 115 5.29 1.66 13.82
CA GLN A 115 5.34 2.63 12.72
C GLN A 115 3.96 3.24 12.50
N LEU A 116 3.93 4.50 12.04
CA LEU A 116 2.70 5.27 11.94
C LEU A 116 1.99 5.14 10.61
N ASP A 117 2.43 4.21 9.77
CA ASP A 117 1.77 3.79 8.55
C ASP A 117 1.97 2.29 8.32
N ASP A 118 1.98 1.82 7.08
CA ASP A 118 2.01 0.40 6.73
C ASP A 118 3.37 -0.26 7.04
N ALA A 119 3.38 -1.56 7.33
CA ALA A 119 4.65 -2.30 7.39
C ALA A 119 5.19 -2.56 5.98
N LEU A 120 4.30 -2.77 5.02
CA LEU A 120 4.64 -2.98 3.60
C LEU A 120 3.64 -2.26 2.71
N ASN A 121 4.13 -1.39 1.81
CA ASN A 121 3.35 -0.85 0.69
C ASN A 121 4.04 -1.20 -0.63
N VAL A 122 3.27 -1.70 -1.62
CA VAL A 122 3.78 -2.07 -2.95
C VAL A 122 2.79 -1.60 -4.00
N HIS A 123 3.24 -0.72 -4.92
CA HIS A 123 2.38 -0.19 -5.96
C HIS A 123 3.15 0.33 -7.19
N GLY A 124 2.44 0.50 -8.30
CA GLY A 124 2.84 1.30 -9.45
C GLY A 124 2.34 2.74 -9.33
N ILE A 125 2.33 3.48 -10.44
CA ILE A 125 1.94 4.89 -10.47
C ILE A 125 0.89 5.10 -11.55
N TYR A 126 -0.23 5.73 -11.21
CA TYR A 126 -1.16 6.29 -12.18
C TYR A 126 -0.74 7.71 -12.57
N LEU A 127 -0.74 7.96 -13.87
CA LEU A 127 -0.56 9.27 -14.48
C LEU A 127 -1.89 9.67 -15.14
N ARG A 128 -2.35 10.89 -14.92
CA ARG A 128 -3.55 11.41 -15.59
C ARG A 128 -3.23 11.81 -17.03
N ILE A 129 -4.07 11.40 -17.98
CA ILE A 129 -4.05 11.92 -19.34
C ILE A 129 -4.66 13.32 -19.31
N GLU A 130 -3.81 14.34 -19.34
CA GLU A 130 -4.23 15.73 -19.21
C GLU A 130 -4.59 16.37 -20.54
N ASP A 131 -3.86 16.02 -21.62
CA ASP A 131 -4.11 16.55 -22.97
C ASP A 131 -3.60 15.60 -24.06
N ILE A 132 -4.08 15.79 -25.28
CA ILE A 132 -3.63 15.09 -26.50
C ILE A 132 -3.40 16.14 -27.60
N ILE A 133 -2.14 16.33 -27.99
CA ILE A 133 -1.73 17.31 -28.99
C ILE A 133 -1.16 16.56 -30.20
N ASN A 134 -1.93 16.48 -31.26
CA ASN A 134 -1.64 15.66 -32.44
C ASN A 134 -1.44 14.18 -32.06
N ASP A 135 -0.21 13.65 -32.20
CA ASP A 135 0.21 12.29 -31.87
C ASP A 135 0.88 12.15 -30.51
N THR A 136 0.81 13.19 -29.70
CA THR A 136 1.50 13.28 -28.42
C THR A 136 0.51 13.37 -27.25
N VAL A 137 0.61 12.48 -26.31
CA VAL A 137 -0.18 12.46 -25.07
C VAL A 137 0.58 13.17 -23.96
N ILE A 138 -0.08 14.08 -23.28
CA ILE A 138 0.47 14.76 -22.11
C ILE A 138 0.01 14.02 -20.87
N LEU A 139 0.95 13.38 -20.17
CA LEU A 139 0.73 12.69 -18.92
C LEU A 139 1.17 13.55 -17.74
N LYS A 140 0.37 13.53 -16.66
CA LYS A 140 0.60 14.31 -15.46
C LYS A 140 0.69 13.43 -14.22
N PHE A 141 1.74 13.66 -13.42
CA PHE A 141 1.79 13.17 -12.05
C PHE A 141 0.80 13.94 -11.19
N MET A 142 -0.15 13.25 -10.60
CA MET A 142 -1.22 13.87 -9.83
C MET A 142 -0.88 14.00 -8.35
N HIS A 143 -0.05 13.11 -7.81
CA HIS A 143 0.42 13.17 -6.43
C HIS A 143 1.87 13.64 -6.36
N HIS A 144 2.18 14.52 -5.41
CA HIS A 144 3.50 15.15 -5.30
C HIS A 144 4.62 14.15 -4.92
N ASP A 145 4.31 13.11 -4.14
CA ASP A 145 5.30 12.08 -3.76
C ASP A 145 5.73 11.20 -4.94
N ALA A 146 4.87 11.07 -5.97
CA ALA A 146 5.22 10.34 -7.20
C ALA A 146 5.86 11.22 -8.26
N ALA A 147 5.78 12.55 -8.12
CA ALA A 147 6.22 13.48 -9.15
C ALA A 147 7.72 13.34 -9.45
N GLY A 148 8.04 13.19 -10.73
CA GLY A 148 9.42 13.09 -11.20
C GLY A 148 10.04 11.69 -11.14
N ILE A 149 9.35 10.68 -10.60
CA ILE A 149 9.78 9.28 -10.68
C ILE A 149 9.86 8.86 -12.16
N ASP A 150 10.94 8.22 -12.54
CA ASP A 150 11.19 7.78 -13.93
C ASP A 150 10.44 6.47 -14.24
N CYS A 151 9.10 6.56 -14.28
CA CYS A 151 8.20 5.42 -14.51
C CYS A 151 7.71 5.28 -15.97
N VAL A 152 8.15 6.14 -16.89
CA VAL A 152 7.81 6.08 -18.31
C VAL A 152 9.07 6.18 -19.15
N ARG A 153 9.41 5.14 -19.91
CA ARG A 153 10.59 5.07 -20.77
C ARG A 153 10.23 4.53 -22.15
N GLU A 154 11.04 4.83 -23.13
CA GLU A 154 10.91 4.23 -24.45
C GLU A 154 10.96 2.70 -24.35
N GLY A 155 10.06 2.03 -25.06
CA GLY A 155 9.89 0.60 -25.05
C GLY A 155 8.96 0.06 -23.97
N PHE A 156 8.60 0.87 -22.96
CA PHE A 156 7.65 0.46 -21.91
C PHE A 156 6.23 0.29 -22.46
N LEU A 157 5.44 -0.55 -21.80
CA LEU A 157 4.05 -0.79 -22.12
C LEU A 157 3.17 -0.06 -21.11
N MET A 158 2.44 0.94 -21.58
CA MET A 158 1.47 1.69 -20.79
C MET A 158 0.07 1.11 -20.99
N GLU A 159 -0.73 1.10 -19.94
CA GLU A 159 -2.13 0.68 -19.95
C GLU A 159 -3.03 1.84 -19.52
N SER A 160 -4.00 2.21 -20.35
CA SER A 160 -5.01 3.21 -19.99
C SER A 160 -6.16 2.54 -19.23
N CYS A 161 -6.74 3.25 -18.29
CA CYS A 161 -7.88 2.77 -17.51
C CYS A 161 -8.87 3.90 -17.20
N ASP A 162 -10.09 3.51 -16.84
CA ASP A 162 -11.08 4.43 -16.29
C ASP A 162 -10.69 4.84 -14.87
N PRO A 163 -10.72 6.12 -14.50
CA PRO A 163 -10.26 6.59 -13.19
C PRO A 163 -11.16 6.19 -12.02
N GLU A 164 -12.44 5.81 -12.28
CA GLU A 164 -13.38 5.40 -11.24
C GLU A 164 -13.40 3.89 -11.01
N SER A 165 -13.35 3.11 -12.10
CA SER A 165 -13.37 1.64 -12.03
C SER A 165 -12.00 1.01 -12.04
N LEU A 166 -10.99 1.73 -12.54
CA LEU A 166 -9.61 1.30 -12.77
C LEU A 166 -9.49 0.14 -13.76
N ILE A 167 -10.58 -0.16 -14.48
CA ILE A 167 -10.62 -1.23 -15.47
C ILE A 167 -9.84 -0.81 -16.71
N PRO A 168 -8.90 -1.67 -17.19
CA PRO A 168 -8.11 -1.42 -18.39
C PRO A 168 -8.97 -1.19 -19.65
N LYS A 169 -8.56 -0.22 -20.48
CA LYS A 169 -9.20 0.12 -21.77
C LYS A 169 -8.31 -0.23 -22.97
N GLY A 170 -7.01 -0.02 -22.86
CA GLY A 170 -6.08 -0.29 -23.95
C GLY A 170 -4.63 -0.28 -23.50
N ARG A 171 -3.74 -0.86 -24.32
CA ARG A 171 -2.29 -0.91 -24.10
C ARG A 171 -1.55 -0.26 -25.23
N TYR A 172 -0.50 0.50 -24.89
CA TYR A 172 0.21 1.38 -25.79
C TYR A 172 1.72 1.30 -25.52
N LYS A 173 2.51 0.99 -26.56
CA LYS A 173 3.96 0.91 -26.45
C LYS A 173 4.59 2.28 -26.62
N VAL A 174 5.36 2.73 -25.64
CA VAL A 174 6.06 4.01 -25.68
C VAL A 174 7.15 4.00 -26.77
N THR A 175 7.09 4.94 -27.69
CA THR A 175 8.12 5.17 -28.74
C THR A 175 8.99 6.38 -28.47
N SER A 176 8.49 7.35 -27.72
CA SER A 176 9.30 8.45 -27.22
C SER A 176 8.69 9.04 -25.95
N VAL A 177 9.54 9.56 -25.09
CA VAL A 177 9.14 10.31 -23.90
C VAL A 177 10.00 11.55 -23.75
N LYS A 178 9.38 12.68 -23.42
CA LYS A 178 10.07 13.93 -23.09
C LYS A 178 9.52 14.50 -21.80
N LYS A 179 10.38 14.72 -20.82
CA LYS A 179 10.03 15.43 -19.60
C LYS A 179 9.84 16.91 -19.92
N LEU A 180 8.62 17.42 -19.71
CA LEU A 180 8.30 18.84 -19.94
C LEU A 180 8.64 19.69 -18.72
N ASN A 181 8.31 19.16 -17.53
CA ASN A 181 8.64 19.75 -16.23
C ASN A 181 8.57 18.65 -15.18
N PHE A 182 8.59 19.00 -13.90
CA PHE A 182 8.58 18.05 -12.78
C PHE A 182 7.33 17.16 -12.76
N ASN A 183 6.19 17.68 -13.20
CA ASN A 183 4.89 16.98 -13.13
C ASN A 183 4.39 16.47 -14.49
N HIS A 184 4.99 16.82 -15.62
CA HIS A 184 4.42 16.51 -16.94
C HIS A 184 5.42 15.83 -17.87
N LEU A 185 4.91 14.84 -18.57
CA LEU A 185 5.61 14.08 -19.61
C LEU A 185 4.85 14.23 -20.95
N ALA A 186 5.56 14.42 -22.04
CA ALA A 186 5.02 14.29 -23.39
C ALA A 186 5.42 12.92 -23.93
N VAL A 187 4.46 12.08 -24.27
CA VAL A 187 4.67 10.68 -24.64
C VAL A 187 4.03 10.38 -26.00
N ARG A 188 4.73 9.62 -26.84
CA ARG A 188 4.19 9.06 -28.08
C ARG A 188 4.15 7.54 -28.01
N PHE A 189 3.15 6.98 -28.67
CA PHE A 189 2.91 5.55 -28.69
C PHE A 189 2.98 4.98 -30.11
N ALA A 190 3.37 3.71 -30.22
CA ALA A 190 3.43 3.02 -31.49
C ALA A 190 2.05 2.87 -32.14
N GLU A 191 1.02 2.71 -31.33
CA GLU A 191 -0.38 2.56 -31.73
C GLU A 191 -1.06 3.92 -32.03
N GLY A 192 -0.34 5.04 -31.86
CA GLY A 192 -0.91 6.37 -31.94
C GLY A 192 -1.74 6.73 -30.71
N THR A 193 -2.78 7.56 -30.88
CA THR A 193 -3.63 8.06 -29.79
C THR A 193 -5.06 7.50 -29.82
N ASP A 194 -5.35 6.58 -30.73
CA ASP A 194 -6.69 5.99 -30.86
C ASP A 194 -7.09 5.24 -29.58
N GLY A 195 -8.28 5.54 -29.07
CA GLY A 195 -8.80 4.95 -27.84
C GLY A 195 -8.30 5.60 -26.56
N ILE A 196 -7.30 6.49 -26.62
CA ILE A 196 -6.83 7.27 -25.47
C ILE A 196 -7.80 8.44 -25.23
N LYS A 197 -8.20 8.67 -23.98
CA LYS A 197 -9.12 9.75 -23.62
C LYS A 197 -8.52 10.65 -22.56
N ILE A 198 -8.67 11.95 -22.74
CA ILE A 198 -8.37 12.95 -21.71
C ILE A 198 -9.22 12.66 -20.47
N GLY A 199 -8.62 12.70 -19.31
CA GLY A 199 -9.25 12.39 -18.03
C GLY A 199 -9.15 10.93 -17.59
N ASP A 200 -8.76 9.99 -18.47
CA ASP A 200 -8.40 8.63 -18.06
C ASP A 200 -7.05 8.62 -17.35
N ASP A 201 -6.79 7.55 -16.60
CA ASP A 201 -5.48 7.30 -16.03
C ASP A 201 -4.68 6.35 -16.90
N MET A 202 -3.36 6.43 -16.80
CA MET A 202 -2.42 5.57 -17.51
C MET A 202 -1.33 5.09 -16.54
N THR A 203 -1.01 3.81 -16.58
CA THR A 203 0.04 3.20 -15.76
C THR A 203 0.96 2.33 -16.59
N GLU A 204 2.20 2.21 -16.16
CA GLU A 204 3.17 1.29 -16.73
C GLU A 204 2.90 -0.13 -16.22
N VAL A 205 2.93 -1.13 -17.11
CA VAL A 205 2.57 -2.52 -16.79
C VAL A 205 3.65 -3.57 -17.15
N SER A 206 4.85 -3.13 -17.55
CA SER A 206 6.00 -4.03 -17.76
C SER A 206 6.78 -4.29 -16.46
N TYR A 207 6.74 -3.35 -15.52
CA TYR A 207 7.34 -3.45 -14.20
C TYR A 207 6.32 -4.06 -13.23
N VAL A 208 6.37 -5.37 -13.11
CA VAL A 208 5.54 -6.15 -12.20
C VAL A 208 6.45 -6.91 -11.23
N CYS A 209 6.17 -6.81 -9.96
CA CYS A 209 6.90 -7.56 -8.94
C CYS A 209 6.06 -8.69 -8.34
N ASP A 210 6.71 -9.82 -8.12
CA ASP A 210 6.24 -10.83 -7.19
C ASP A 210 6.55 -10.38 -5.75
N VAL A 211 5.73 -10.80 -4.78
CA VAL A 211 5.95 -10.51 -3.36
C VAL A 211 5.96 -11.82 -2.58
N LEU A 212 7.00 -12.04 -1.80
CA LEU A 212 7.05 -13.06 -0.76
C LEU A 212 7.23 -12.38 0.59
N PHE A 213 6.16 -12.42 1.41
CA PHE A 213 6.16 -11.92 2.79
C PHE A 213 5.95 -13.08 3.74
N LYS A 214 7.02 -13.52 4.43
CA LYS A 214 7.03 -14.78 5.14
C LYS A 214 7.76 -14.73 6.49
N ASP A 215 7.23 -15.45 7.48
CA ASP A 215 7.83 -15.58 8.82
C ASP A 215 8.04 -14.21 9.52
N ASN A 216 7.15 -13.24 9.30
CA ASN A 216 7.24 -11.90 9.87
C ASN A 216 6.21 -11.70 11.00
N THR A 217 6.49 -10.74 11.87
CA THR A 217 5.54 -10.25 12.89
C THR A 217 5.25 -8.77 12.67
N LEU A 218 3.95 -8.41 12.61
CA LEU A 218 3.47 -7.04 12.56
C LEU A 218 2.70 -6.76 13.84
N TYR A 219 3.12 -5.73 14.54
CA TYR A 219 2.55 -5.39 15.82
C TYR A 219 2.30 -3.89 15.98
N ASN A 220 1.06 -3.54 16.29
CA ASN A 220 0.68 -2.20 16.78
C ASN A 220 1.15 -1.01 15.92
N ASN A 221 1.20 -1.17 14.62
CA ASN A 221 1.38 -0.04 13.70
C ASN A 221 0.08 0.79 13.61
N ARG A 222 0.16 2.05 13.20
CA ARG A 222 -1.02 2.93 13.23
C ARG A 222 -2.06 2.61 12.16
N ALA A 223 -1.64 2.26 10.94
CA ALA A 223 -2.54 2.09 9.80
C ALA A 223 -2.78 0.60 9.48
N ARG A 224 -2.53 0.21 8.25
CA ARG A 224 -2.69 -1.17 7.80
C ARG A 224 -1.41 -1.97 8.06
N GLY A 225 -1.52 -3.29 8.11
CA GLY A 225 -0.34 -4.15 8.09
C GLY A 225 0.38 -4.03 6.76
N MET A 226 -0.35 -4.21 5.65
CA MET A 226 0.18 -4.02 4.31
C MET A 226 -0.87 -3.50 3.33
N LEU A 227 -0.40 -2.75 2.33
CA LEU A 227 -1.15 -2.29 1.17
C LEU A 227 -0.47 -2.82 -0.09
N LEU A 228 -1.17 -3.64 -0.86
CA LEU A 228 -0.57 -4.34 -1.98
C LEU A 228 -1.33 -4.11 -3.28
N ALA A 229 -0.62 -3.61 -4.28
CA ALA A 229 -1.10 -3.36 -5.62
C ALA A 229 -0.05 -3.83 -6.66
N SER A 230 0.01 -5.13 -6.92
CA SER A 230 0.87 -5.71 -7.95
C SER A 230 0.19 -6.89 -8.66
N ALA A 231 0.38 -6.98 -9.98
CA ALA A 231 -0.14 -8.06 -10.80
C ALA A 231 0.72 -9.35 -10.78
N GLY A 232 1.79 -9.37 -10.02
CA GLY A 232 2.63 -10.53 -9.81
C GLY A 232 2.03 -11.57 -8.86
N LYS A 233 2.84 -12.55 -8.49
CA LYS A 233 2.49 -13.57 -7.50
C LYS A 233 2.70 -13.01 -6.10
N LEU A 234 1.63 -12.88 -5.33
CA LEU A 234 1.68 -12.40 -3.95
C LEU A 234 1.52 -13.59 -3.01
N ARG A 235 2.54 -13.85 -2.20
CA ARG A 235 2.60 -14.96 -1.23
C ARG A 235 2.82 -14.40 0.16
N ILE A 236 1.81 -14.56 1.02
CA ILE A 236 1.78 -14.03 2.39
C ILE A 236 1.60 -15.23 3.31
N GLU A 237 2.69 -15.69 3.89
CA GLU A 237 2.74 -17.01 4.52
C GLU A 237 3.44 -17.00 5.87
N HIS A 238 2.91 -17.75 6.85
CA HIS A 238 3.54 -17.95 8.17
C HIS A 238 3.81 -16.65 8.94
N ASN A 239 2.97 -15.62 8.76
CA ASN A 239 3.12 -14.35 9.46
C ASN A 239 2.18 -14.25 10.65
N LYS A 240 2.53 -13.38 11.59
CA LYS A 240 1.70 -13.00 12.73
C LYS A 240 1.30 -11.54 12.64
N PHE A 241 -0.01 -11.29 12.66
CA PHE A 241 -0.58 -9.96 12.56
C PHE A 241 -1.34 -9.59 13.82
N ILE A 242 -0.98 -8.45 14.42
CA ILE A 242 -1.68 -7.82 15.55
C ILE A 242 -1.75 -6.32 15.22
N THR A 243 -2.68 -5.93 14.34
CA THR A 243 -2.72 -4.60 13.76
C THR A 243 -4.02 -3.87 14.06
N PRO A 244 -3.99 -2.57 14.38
CA PRO A 244 -5.18 -1.77 14.65
C PRO A 244 -6.05 -1.55 13.41
N GLY A 245 -5.47 -1.45 12.22
CA GLY A 245 -6.15 -1.45 10.93
C GLY A 245 -6.24 -2.84 10.31
N ALA A 246 -6.62 -2.92 9.04
CA ALA A 246 -6.61 -4.19 8.31
C ALA A 246 -5.18 -4.73 8.15
N PRO A 247 -4.91 -5.99 8.56
CA PRO A 247 -3.61 -6.61 8.33
C PRO A 247 -3.18 -6.63 6.87
N ILE A 248 -4.13 -6.91 5.97
CA ILE A 248 -3.86 -7.02 4.53
C ILE A 248 -4.93 -6.26 3.77
N LYS A 249 -4.49 -5.33 2.93
CA LYS A 249 -5.37 -4.58 2.04
C LYS A 249 -4.87 -4.63 0.60
N PHE A 250 -5.78 -4.93 -0.33
CA PHE A 250 -5.55 -4.83 -1.77
C PHE A 250 -6.39 -3.67 -2.31
N GLU A 251 -5.75 -2.57 -2.60
CA GLU A 251 -6.42 -1.38 -3.12
C GLU A 251 -5.50 -0.62 -4.07
N SER A 252 -6.09 -0.05 -5.11
CA SER A 252 -5.48 0.94 -5.98
C SER A 252 -6.32 2.21 -5.96
N ASP A 253 -5.72 3.35 -6.23
CA ASP A 253 -6.38 4.63 -6.12
C ASP A 253 -6.02 5.56 -7.29
N GLY A 254 -6.99 5.87 -8.13
CA GLY A 254 -6.91 6.86 -9.22
C GLY A 254 -7.42 8.25 -8.85
N ALA A 255 -7.67 8.53 -7.56
CA ALA A 255 -8.33 9.76 -7.14
C ALA A 255 -7.52 10.64 -6.17
N TYR A 256 -6.70 10.05 -5.31
CA TYR A 256 -5.95 10.77 -4.27
C TYR A 256 -4.46 10.44 -4.28
N TRP A 257 -4.08 9.18 -4.03
CA TRP A 257 -2.68 8.75 -3.99
C TRP A 257 -2.12 8.41 -5.37
N PHE A 258 -2.98 8.02 -6.31
CA PHE A 258 -2.58 7.58 -7.65
C PHE A 258 -1.64 6.38 -7.64
N GLU A 259 -1.88 5.47 -6.72
CA GLU A 259 -1.20 4.19 -6.61
C GLU A 259 -1.86 3.14 -7.51
N SER A 260 -1.08 2.55 -8.41
CA SER A 260 -1.61 1.63 -9.43
C SER A 260 -1.23 0.18 -9.18
N GLY A 261 -2.07 -0.73 -9.66
CA GLY A 261 -1.81 -2.17 -9.75
C GLY A 261 -2.96 -3.03 -9.24
N GLY A 262 -3.60 -3.81 -10.10
CA GLY A 262 -4.57 -4.84 -9.73
C GLY A 262 -3.88 -6.16 -9.46
N THR A 263 -4.28 -6.88 -8.41
CA THR A 263 -3.69 -8.20 -8.10
C THR A 263 -4.22 -9.28 -9.05
N ARG A 264 -3.41 -10.34 -9.32
CA ARG A 264 -3.81 -11.43 -10.22
C ARG A 264 -3.72 -12.81 -9.57
N ASP A 265 -2.71 -13.07 -8.77
CA ASP A 265 -2.44 -14.37 -8.15
C ASP A 265 -1.99 -14.16 -6.70
N VAL A 266 -2.95 -14.25 -5.76
CA VAL A 266 -2.71 -14.00 -4.33
C VAL A 266 -2.96 -15.29 -3.55
N VAL A 267 -2.02 -15.65 -2.68
CA VAL A 267 -2.17 -16.72 -1.70
C VAL A 267 -1.81 -16.19 -0.31
N ILE A 268 -2.78 -16.27 0.60
CA ILE A 268 -2.65 -15.89 2.02
C ILE A 268 -2.87 -17.17 2.83
N LYS A 269 -1.79 -17.77 3.33
CA LYS A 269 -1.91 -19.06 4.02
C LYS A 269 -1.00 -19.21 5.24
N ASN A 270 -1.44 -20.05 6.17
CA ASN A 270 -0.69 -20.38 7.40
C ASN A 270 -0.32 -19.14 8.23
N ASN A 271 -1.13 -18.07 8.18
CA ASN A 271 -0.92 -16.88 8.99
C ASN A 271 -1.76 -16.91 10.27
N GLU A 272 -1.33 -16.19 11.27
CA GLU A 272 -2.05 -15.95 12.50
C GLU A 272 -2.51 -14.49 12.58
N PHE A 273 -3.83 -14.26 12.65
CA PHE A 273 -4.45 -12.95 12.79
C PHE A 273 -5.06 -12.82 14.19
N ILE A 274 -4.56 -11.91 15.01
CA ILE A 274 -4.96 -11.81 16.42
C ILE A 274 -5.49 -10.41 16.73
N ASN A 275 -6.76 -10.32 17.15
CA ASN A 275 -7.37 -9.05 17.58
C ASN A 275 -7.10 -7.90 16.60
N ASN A 276 -7.30 -8.15 15.31
CA ASN A 276 -7.03 -7.14 14.29
C ASN A 276 -8.23 -6.24 14.04
N LEU A 277 -7.98 -5.09 13.38
CA LEU A 277 -9.00 -4.11 12.97
C LEU A 277 -9.84 -3.60 14.17
N TYR A 278 -9.17 -3.31 15.29
CA TYR A 278 -9.82 -2.89 16.53
C TYR A 278 -10.00 -1.35 16.64
N VAL A 279 -9.35 -0.56 15.79
CA VAL A 279 -9.52 0.90 15.78
C VAL A 279 -10.79 1.27 15.03
N GLU A 280 -11.57 2.17 15.62
CA GLU A 280 -12.78 2.70 15.00
C GLU A 280 -12.48 3.35 13.65
N GLY A 281 -13.29 3.04 12.63
CA GLY A 281 -13.10 3.53 11.27
C GLY A 281 -12.03 2.77 10.47
N GLY A 282 -11.15 1.96 11.11
CA GLY A 282 -10.25 0.98 10.50
C GLY A 282 -9.49 1.45 9.24
N TRP A 283 -9.21 2.76 9.13
CA TRP A 283 -8.65 3.38 7.93
C TRP A 283 -9.47 3.09 6.66
N GLY A 284 -10.81 3.02 6.83
CA GLY A 284 -11.75 2.72 5.77
C GLY A 284 -11.86 1.24 5.40
N SER A 285 -11.19 0.36 6.13
CA SER A 285 -11.31 -1.09 5.95
C SER A 285 -12.48 -1.67 6.75
N THR A 286 -13.08 -2.73 6.24
CA THR A 286 -14.25 -3.41 6.83
C THR A 286 -14.04 -4.89 7.10
N GLY A 287 -12.94 -5.45 6.62
CA GLY A 287 -12.51 -6.81 6.88
C GLY A 287 -11.04 -6.87 7.27
N ILE A 288 -10.64 -7.97 7.93
CA ILE A 288 -9.24 -8.23 8.30
C ILE A 288 -8.39 -8.34 7.03
N ILE A 289 -8.89 -9.08 6.04
CA ILE A 289 -8.38 -9.06 4.66
C ILE A 289 -9.38 -8.23 3.85
N ASP A 290 -8.95 -7.07 3.37
CA ASP A 290 -9.83 -6.08 2.75
C ASP A 290 -9.44 -5.84 1.28
N VAL A 291 -10.40 -5.98 0.38
CA VAL A 291 -10.18 -5.90 -1.07
C VAL A 291 -11.08 -4.84 -1.68
N MET A 292 -10.47 -3.80 -2.19
CA MET A 292 -10.98 -2.76 -3.09
C MET A 292 -12.47 -2.39 -2.95
N ARG A 293 -12.78 -1.61 -1.95
CA ARG A 293 -14.16 -1.24 -1.64
C ARG A 293 -14.70 -0.05 -2.45
N LYS A 294 -13.82 0.84 -2.91
CA LYS A 294 -14.22 2.16 -3.43
C LYS A 294 -14.33 2.25 -4.94
N ALA A 295 -13.70 1.34 -5.69
CA ALA A 295 -13.76 1.41 -7.14
C ALA A 295 -15.15 1.04 -7.66
N LYS A 296 -15.59 1.76 -8.68
CA LYS A 296 -16.83 1.48 -9.40
C LYS A 296 -16.72 0.12 -10.09
N THR A 297 -17.72 -0.72 -9.92
CA THR A 297 -17.77 -2.00 -10.61
C THR A 297 -18.34 -1.83 -12.03
N GLU A 298 -17.79 -2.59 -12.98
CA GLU A 298 -18.29 -2.68 -14.36
C GLU A 298 -18.76 -4.12 -14.63
N GLU A 299 -19.96 -4.28 -15.18
CA GLU A 299 -20.57 -5.58 -15.42
C GLU A 299 -19.64 -6.51 -16.23
N GLY A 300 -19.40 -7.70 -15.70
CA GLY A 300 -18.56 -8.73 -16.32
C GLY A 300 -17.05 -8.47 -16.29
N LYS A 301 -16.60 -7.37 -15.68
CA LYS A 301 -15.18 -7.04 -15.54
C LYS A 301 -14.76 -7.03 -14.07
N TYR A 302 -13.54 -7.47 -13.80
CA TYR A 302 -13.02 -7.61 -12.44
C TYR A 302 -11.60 -7.01 -12.37
N PHE A 303 -11.37 -6.17 -11.39
CA PHE A 303 -10.07 -5.52 -11.22
C PHE A 303 -9.04 -6.47 -10.59
N HIS A 304 -9.45 -7.33 -9.68
CA HIS A 304 -8.59 -8.36 -9.07
C HIS A 304 -8.84 -9.73 -9.70
N GLY A 305 -7.79 -10.55 -9.79
CA GLY A 305 -7.85 -11.93 -10.27
C GLY A 305 -8.23 -12.92 -9.18
N THR A 306 -7.36 -13.93 -8.94
CA THR A 306 -7.60 -14.96 -7.93
C THR A 306 -7.00 -14.55 -6.58
N ILE A 307 -7.81 -14.69 -5.52
CA ILE A 307 -7.38 -14.51 -4.13
C ILE A 307 -7.71 -15.80 -3.37
N GLU A 308 -6.68 -16.46 -2.85
CA GLU A 308 -6.80 -17.63 -1.98
C GLU A 308 -6.49 -17.25 -0.53
N ILE A 309 -7.40 -17.59 0.40
CA ILE A 309 -7.27 -17.42 1.85
C ILE A 309 -7.44 -18.80 2.46
N SER A 310 -6.33 -19.45 2.84
CA SER A 310 -6.36 -20.85 3.27
C SER A 310 -5.47 -21.14 4.47
N ASP A 311 -5.91 -22.08 5.29
CA ASP A 311 -5.13 -22.62 6.40
C ASP A 311 -4.66 -21.54 7.41
N ASN A 312 -5.37 -20.41 7.54
CA ASN A 312 -5.06 -19.34 8.47
C ASN A 312 -5.82 -19.52 9.79
N VAL A 313 -5.29 -18.96 10.86
CA VAL A 313 -5.93 -18.93 12.19
C VAL A 313 -6.30 -17.48 12.52
N PHE A 314 -7.58 -17.23 12.81
CA PHE A 314 -8.11 -15.95 13.27
C PHE A 314 -8.49 -16.08 14.73
N LYS A 315 -7.91 -15.24 15.61
CA LYS A 315 -8.13 -15.29 17.07
C LYS A 315 -8.64 -13.96 17.60
N ASN A 316 -9.67 -14.01 18.43
CA ASN A 316 -10.24 -12.82 19.12
C ASN A 316 -10.64 -11.71 18.13
N CYS A 317 -11.06 -12.05 16.92
CA CYS A 317 -11.42 -11.09 15.88
C CYS A 317 -12.90 -10.70 16.03
N LYS A 318 -13.20 -9.38 15.97
CA LYS A 318 -14.55 -8.81 16.10
C LYS A 318 -15.07 -8.19 14.82
N LYS A 319 -14.43 -8.47 13.72
CA LYS A 319 -14.75 -7.95 12.37
C LYS A 319 -14.72 -9.09 11.37
N PRO A 320 -15.36 -8.94 10.20
CA PRO A 320 -15.28 -9.92 9.12
C PRO A 320 -13.85 -10.33 8.82
N ILE A 321 -13.59 -11.63 8.74
CA ILE A 321 -12.24 -12.14 8.40
C ILE A 321 -11.80 -11.70 7.01
N ALA A 322 -12.77 -11.45 6.12
CA ALA A 322 -12.50 -10.91 4.79
C ALA A 322 -13.64 -10.01 4.32
N SER A 323 -13.31 -8.92 3.65
CA SER A 323 -14.23 -8.07 2.89
C SER A 323 -13.74 -8.01 1.45
N ILE A 324 -14.41 -8.73 0.56
CA ILE A 324 -13.93 -8.97 -0.80
C ILE A 324 -14.89 -8.34 -1.81
N ASN A 325 -14.32 -7.53 -2.70
CA ASN A 325 -15.07 -6.90 -3.79
C ASN A 325 -14.24 -6.89 -5.09
N ASN A 326 -14.91 -6.77 -6.23
CA ASN A 326 -14.31 -6.58 -7.56
C ASN A 326 -13.23 -7.63 -7.90
N THR A 327 -13.54 -8.92 -7.61
CA THR A 327 -12.59 -10.03 -7.70
C THR A 327 -13.12 -11.13 -8.62
N GLU A 328 -12.26 -11.65 -9.50
CA GLU A 328 -12.65 -12.72 -10.42
C GLU A 328 -12.90 -14.05 -9.67
N LYS A 329 -11.97 -14.44 -8.80
CA LYS A 329 -12.10 -15.70 -8.05
C LYS A 329 -11.62 -15.56 -6.61
N LEU A 330 -12.48 -15.98 -5.68
CA LEU A 330 -12.16 -16.11 -4.26
C LEU A 330 -12.14 -17.59 -3.87
N ILE A 331 -11.07 -18.02 -3.21
CA ILE A 331 -10.96 -19.37 -2.64
C ILE A 331 -10.76 -19.20 -1.12
N MET A 332 -11.65 -19.78 -0.33
CA MET A 332 -11.54 -19.77 1.13
C MET A 332 -11.67 -21.20 1.65
N LYS A 333 -10.63 -21.72 2.32
CA LYS A 333 -10.65 -23.10 2.82
C LYS A 333 -9.82 -23.26 4.10
N ASN A 334 -10.24 -24.16 4.96
CA ASN A 334 -9.51 -24.60 6.16
C ASN A 334 -9.07 -23.44 7.08
N ASN A 335 -9.77 -22.30 7.10
CA ASN A 335 -9.45 -21.23 8.05
C ASN A 335 -10.08 -21.53 9.40
N GLU A 336 -9.32 -21.45 10.47
CA GLU A 336 -9.77 -21.67 11.83
C GLU A 336 -10.17 -20.36 12.51
N LEU A 337 -11.30 -20.35 13.21
CA LEU A 337 -11.81 -19.21 13.96
C LEU A 337 -11.84 -19.56 15.46
N ILE A 338 -11.09 -18.81 16.27
CA ILE A 338 -11.00 -19.01 17.71
C ILE A 338 -11.47 -17.73 18.41
N ASP A 339 -12.52 -17.83 19.21
CA ASP A 339 -13.09 -16.69 19.96
C ASP A 339 -13.39 -15.47 19.09
N CYS A 340 -13.90 -15.70 17.86
CA CYS A 340 -14.23 -14.66 16.90
C CYS A 340 -15.73 -14.34 16.91
N GLU A 341 -16.04 -13.03 16.84
CA GLU A 341 -17.40 -12.50 16.74
C GLU A 341 -17.57 -11.76 15.41
N ASN A 342 -18.76 -11.79 14.81
CA ASN A 342 -19.06 -11.09 13.55
C ASN A 342 -18.04 -11.36 12.42
N SER A 343 -17.49 -12.57 12.41
CA SER A 343 -16.32 -12.95 11.60
C SER A 343 -16.70 -13.39 10.17
N GLU A 344 -17.97 -13.50 9.83
CA GLU A 344 -18.43 -13.94 8.51
C GLU A 344 -17.88 -13.03 7.40
N PRO A 345 -17.34 -13.61 6.32
CA PRO A 345 -16.83 -12.84 5.19
C PRO A 345 -17.94 -12.01 4.51
N VAL A 346 -17.64 -10.76 4.20
CA VAL A 346 -18.48 -9.89 3.37
C VAL A 346 -18.00 -9.99 1.93
N ILE A 347 -18.81 -10.54 1.05
CA ILE A 347 -18.47 -10.80 -0.35
C ILE A 347 -19.43 -10.04 -1.24
N SER A 348 -18.91 -9.20 -2.13
CA SER A 348 -19.68 -8.45 -3.11
C SER A 348 -18.90 -8.40 -4.44
N TYR A 349 -19.62 -8.45 -5.54
CA TYR A 349 -19.08 -8.40 -6.90
C TYR A 349 -17.88 -9.35 -7.11
N VAL A 350 -18.08 -10.62 -6.81
CA VAL A 350 -17.12 -11.72 -7.01
C VAL A 350 -17.74 -12.72 -8.00
N LYS A 351 -17.00 -13.06 -9.07
CA LYS A 351 -17.50 -13.94 -10.14
C LYS A 351 -17.61 -15.39 -9.69
N GLU A 352 -16.61 -15.88 -8.97
CA GLU A 352 -16.56 -17.26 -8.49
C GLU A 352 -16.08 -17.31 -7.03
N THR A 353 -16.79 -18.05 -6.20
CA THR A 353 -16.37 -18.31 -4.81
C THR A 353 -16.31 -19.82 -4.58
N VAL A 354 -15.15 -20.31 -4.11
CA VAL A 354 -14.88 -21.68 -3.72
C VAL A 354 -14.62 -21.71 -2.20
N LYS A 355 -15.40 -22.55 -1.48
CA LYS A 355 -15.28 -22.74 -0.03
C LYS A 355 -14.76 -24.13 0.29
#